data_5c7cdb5edfccefea72ec70a305a3b2f5
#
_entry.id   5c7cdb5edfccefea72ec70a305a3b2f5
#
_cell.length_a   1.000
_cell.length_b   1.000
_cell.length_c   1.000
_cell.angle_alpha   90.00
_cell.angle_beta   90.00
_cell.angle_gamma   90.00
#
_symmetry.space_group_name_H-M   'P 1'
#
loop_
_entity.id
_entity.type
_entity.pdbx_description
1 polymer ?
#
loop_
_entity_poly.entity_id
_entity_poly.type
_entity_poly.pdbx_seq_one_letter_code
_entity_poly.pdbx_strand_id
1 'polypeptide(L)'
;VLSLILQSGFFCNSDKYSLCFTMAHIPQAQRNMMLSQMTSQDLNELMDESKSSSLRQYALRPDVISNQYIHDLYRFFKLSQRRHEYRDIFKEEITLHRIPALKDILCKPELLATIADFHFRKEHPAEALSIYKEITDMNHADAEIFQKTGYCLQKEKRYKEAIEAYRKADVLKPDHVWTIRHLATCHRQLRDFATALEYYRKAEAMQPENRNLPFLIGSCLAEQERYEEALQCFFKLDFMENDCIKAWRAIGWCSFVSGKFEQAMRYYNKILALKPLSTDYLNAGHAALLLGNMEKAAELYGKATSESGNRETFLEMFDKDKEMLIKLGVDEKDIPLIRDLA
;
A
#
# COMPACT_ATOMS: atom_id res chain seq x y z
N VAL A 1 -24.24 -36.12 23.93
CA VAL A 1 -23.78 -34.75 23.51
C VAL A 1 -22.30 -34.80 23.17
N LEU A 2 -21.39 -35.12 24.09
CA LEU A 2 -19.94 -35.15 23.81
C LEU A 2 -19.58 -36.06 22.63
N SER A 3 -20.17 -37.26 22.53
CA SER A 3 -19.95 -38.17 21.41
C SER A 3 -20.41 -37.61 20.08
N LEU A 4 -21.49 -36.81 20.06
CA LEU A 4 -21.98 -36.14 18.86
C LEU A 4 -21.05 -35.01 18.43
N ILE A 5 -20.58 -34.20 19.37
CA ILE A 5 -19.61 -33.12 19.08
C ILE A 5 -18.29 -33.70 18.57
N LEU A 6 -17.80 -34.78 19.15
CA LEU A 6 -16.58 -35.46 18.67
C LEU A 6 -16.72 -36.03 17.27
N GLN A 7 -17.91 -36.47 16.89
CA GLN A 7 -18.19 -36.99 15.54
C GLN A 7 -18.55 -35.88 14.54
N SER A 8 -18.83 -34.66 14.99
CA SER A 8 -19.17 -33.57 14.12
C SER A 8 -17.99 -33.16 13.22
N GLY A 9 -18.24 -32.85 11.97
CA GLY A 9 -17.26 -32.31 11.04
C GLY A 9 -17.07 -30.79 11.14
N PHE A 10 -17.81 -30.10 12.04
CA PHE A 10 -17.79 -28.63 12.14
C PHE A 10 -16.66 -28.09 12.98
N PHE A 11 -16.23 -28.85 14.00
CA PHE A 11 -15.18 -28.42 14.92
C PHE A 11 -13.84 -29.01 14.51
N CYS A 12 -12.77 -28.22 14.56
CA CYS A 12 -11.43 -28.76 14.45
C CYS A 12 -11.08 -29.62 15.68
N ASN A 13 -10.10 -30.50 15.55
CA ASN A 13 -9.77 -31.44 16.62
C ASN A 13 -9.33 -30.73 17.90
N SER A 14 -8.59 -29.63 17.80
CA SER A 14 -8.19 -28.84 18.97
C SER A 14 -9.38 -28.25 19.74
N ASP A 15 -10.46 -27.85 19.05
CA ASP A 15 -11.70 -27.41 19.70
C ASP A 15 -12.40 -28.56 20.42
N LYS A 16 -12.47 -29.71 19.78
CA LYS A 16 -13.05 -30.92 20.37
C LYS A 16 -12.31 -31.32 21.66
N TYR A 17 -10.98 -31.35 21.61
CA TYR A 17 -10.16 -31.65 22.79
C TYR A 17 -10.30 -30.59 23.87
N SER A 18 -10.26 -29.30 23.51
CA SER A 18 -10.44 -28.20 24.46
C SER A 18 -11.77 -28.30 25.20
N LEU A 19 -12.86 -28.58 24.48
CA LEU A 19 -14.18 -28.78 25.05
C LEU A 19 -14.20 -29.99 26.02
N CYS A 20 -13.61 -31.11 25.60
CA CYS A 20 -13.54 -32.31 26.43
C CYS A 20 -12.76 -32.04 27.74
N PHE A 21 -11.62 -31.37 27.67
CA PHE A 21 -10.84 -31.00 28.86
C PHE A 21 -11.60 -30.04 29.75
N THR A 22 -12.25 -29.01 29.20
CA THR A 22 -13.06 -28.07 29.96
C THR A 22 -14.19 -28.81 30.68
N MET A 23 -14.93 -29.65 29.98
CA MET A 23 -16.02 -30.44 30.55
C MET A 23 -15.54 -31.43 31.61
N ALA A 24 -14.33 -31.99 31.49
CA ALA A 24 -13.77 -32.90 32.50
C ALA A 24 -13.43 -32.17 33.81
N HIS A 25 -13.07 -30.90 33.78
CA HIS A 25 -12.74 -30.10 34.97
C HIS A 25 -13.96 -29.49 35.67
N ILE A 26 -15.14 -29.48 35.04
CA ILE A 26 -16.38 -28.98 35.66
C ILE A 26 -16.93 -30.04 36.60
N PRO A 27 -17.30 -29.68 37.87
CA PRO A 27 -17.94 -30.59 38.80
C PRO A 27 -19.19 -31.26 38.23
N GLN A 28 -19.40 -32.52 38.55
CA GLN A 28 -20.47 -33.36 37.96
C GLN A 28 -21.86 -32.73 38.08
N ALA A 29 -22.16 -32.06 39.23
CA ALA A 29 -23.42 -31.37 39.41
C ALA A 29 -23.65 -30.22 38.42
N GLN A 30 -22.62 -29.41 38.18
CA GLN A 30 -22.70 -28.32 37.22
C GLN A 30 -22.76 -28.85 35.75
N ARG A 31 -22.05 -29.92 35.47
CA ARG A 31 -22.10 -30.62 34.18
C ARG A 31 -23.50 -31.14 33.88
N ASN A 32 -24.13 -31.77 34.86
CA ASN A 32 -25.50 -32.26 34.69
C ASN A 32 -26.50 -31.11 34.54
N MET A 33 -26.29 -30.00 35.22
CA MET A 33 -27.12 -28.80 35.08
C MET A 33 -26.97 -28.18 33.66
N MET A 34 -25.76 -28.05 33.15
CA MET A 34 -25.52 -27.56 31.79
C MET A 34 -26.15 -28.48 30.72
N LEU A 35 -26.03 -29.80 30.89
CA LEU A 35 -26.64 -30.77 29.99
C LEU A 35 -28.17 -30.80 30.09
N SER A 36 -28.76 -30.54 31.27
CA SER A 36 -30.21 -30.44 31.44
C SER A 36 -30.83 -29.18 30.86
N GLN A 37 -30.03 -28.12 30.68
CA GLN A 37 -30.47 -26.89 30.03
C GLN A 37 -30.54 -27.03 28.49
N MET A 38 -29.88 -28.01 27.90
CA MET A 38 -30.04 -28.33 26.51
C MET A 38 -31.41 -29.00 26.28
N THR A 39 -32.24 -28.38 25.48
CA THR A 39 -33.59 -28.93 25.20
C THR A 39 -33.47 -30.17 24.32
N SER A 40 -34.49 -31.03 24.36
CA SER A 40 -34.60 -32.18 23.47
C SER A 40 -34.59 -31.77 21.99
N GLN A 41 -35.00 -30.52 21.71
CA GLN A 41 -35.01 -29.95 20.38
C GLN A 41 -33.59 -29.62 19.92
N ASP A 42 -32.76 -28.98 20.77
CA ASP A 42 -31.33 -28.70 20.44
C ASP A 42 -30.54 -29.98 20.20
N LEU A 43 -30.84 -31.02 20.96
CA LEU A 43 -30.22 -32.34 20.81
C LEU A 43 -30.66 -33.03 19.51
N ASN A 44 -31.94 -32.92 19.14
CA ASN A 44 -32.47 -33.49 17.92
C ASN A 44 -31.93 -32.73 16.69
N GLU A 45 -31.83 -31.40 16.74
CA GLU A 45 -31.21 -30.59 15.66
C GLU A 45 -29.76 -31.00 15.47
N LEU A 46 -28.95 -31.13 16.52
CA LEU A 46 -27.56 -31.63 16.44
C LEU A 46 -27.48 -33.07 15.91
N MET A 47 -28.46 -33.92 16.26
CA MET A 47 -28.52 -35.31 15.75
C MET A 47 -28.94 -35.35 14.28
N ASP A 48 -29.88 -34.54 13.86
CA ASP A 48 -30.35 -34.47 12.48
C ASP A 48 -29.29 -33.83 11.58
N GLU A 49 -28.62 -32.79 12.03
CA GLU A 49 -27.45 -32.22 11.36
C GLU A 49 -26.32 -33.24 11.20
N SER A 50 -26.02 -34.03 12.24
CA SER A 50 -24.99 -35.08 12.15
C SER A 50 -25.35 -36.26 11.23
N LYS A 51 -26.65 -36.49 11.01
CA LYS A 51 -27.18 -37.58 10.16
C LYS A 51 -27.45 -37.13 8.72
N SER A 52 -27.55 -35.83 8.46
CA SER A 52 -27.83 -35.36 7.11
C SER A 52 -26.68 -35.72 6.16
N SER A 53 -26.99 -36.39 5.07
CA SER A 53 -26.02 -36.80 4.05
C SER A 53 -25.29 -35.61 3.44
N SER A 54 -25.96 -34.47 3.35
CA SER A 54 -25.42 -33.23 2.81
C SER A 54 -24.32 -32.63 3.73
N LEU A 55 -24.51 -32.70 5.06
CA LEU A 55 -23.53 -32.16 6.00
C LEU A 55 -22.32 -33.08 6.18
N ARG A 56 -22.52 -34.42 6.10
CA ARG A 56 -21.40 -35.35 6.03
C ARG A 56 -20.58 -35.14 4.76
N GLN A 57 -21.23 -34.92 3.64
CA GLN A 57 -20.57 -34.66 2.36
C GLN A 57 -19.83 -33.31 2.40
N TYR A 58 -20.40 -32.29 3.07
CA TYR A 58 -19.73 -31.03 3.30
C TYR A 58 -18.49 -31.18 4.18
N ALA A 59 -18.59 -31.89 5.31
CA ALA A 59 -17.46 -32.11 6.22
C ALA A 59 -16.31 -32.92 5.59
N LEU A 60 -16.58 -33.73 4.57
CA LEU A 60 -15.58 -34.50 3.82
C LEU A 60 -15.00 -33.71 2.62
N ARG A 61 -15.44 -32.50 2.39
CA ARG A 61 -14.85 -31.67 1.33
C ARG A 61 -13.40 -31.36 1.63
N PRO A 62 -12.50 -31.46 0.64
CA PRO A 62 -11.07 -31.20 0.85
C PRO A 62 -10.75 -29.81 1.42
N ASP A 63 -11.53 -28.79 1.01
CA ASP A 63 -11.38 -27.42 1.51
C ASP A 63 -11.73 -27.30 3.01
N VAL A 64 -12.80 -27.99 3.45
CA VAL A 64 -13.22 -28.01 4.86
C VAL A 64 -12.18 -28.72 5.74
N ILE A 65 -11.72 -29.90 5.29
CA ILE A 65 -10.68 -30.68 5.99
C ILE A 65 -9.39 -29.86 6.07
N SER A 66 -8.98 -29.23 4.98
CA SER A 66 -7.78 -28.39 4.94
C SER A 66 -7.88 -27.22 5.92
N ASN A 67 -9.02 -26.53 5.97
CA ASN A 67 -9.24 -25.42 6.89
C ASN A 67 -9.19 -25.88 8.37
N GLN A 68 -9.82 -27.01 8.69
CA GLN A 68 -9.75 -27.58 10.04
C GLN A 68 -8.31 -27.90 10.43
N TYR A 69 -7.54 -28.51 9.54
CA TYR A 69 -6.14 -28.82 9.76
C TYR A 69 -5.28 -27.57 9.96
N ILE A 70 -5.50 -26.52 9.16
CA ILE A 70 -4.83 -25.24 9.32
C ILE A 70 -5.17 -24.59 10.68
N HIS A 71 -6.42 -24.67 11.13
CA HIS A 71 -6.82 -24.16 12.45
C HIS A 71 -6.13 -24.95 13.58
N ASP A 72 -6.04 -26.26 13.47
CA ASP A 72 -5.33 -27.10 14.45
C ASP A 72 -3.84 -26.74 14.50
N LEU A 73 -3.18 -26.57 13.35
CA LEU A 73 -1.79 -26.13 13.28
C LEU A 73 -1.60 -24.74 13.87
N TYR A 74 -2.48 -23.78 13.52
CA TYR A 74 -2.42 -22.43 14.07
C TYR A 74 -2.48 -22.44 15.59
N ARG A 75 -3.43 -23.19 16.18
CA ARG A 75 -3.53 -23.31 17.63
C ARG A 75 -2.31 -23.95 18.25
N PHE A 76 -1.78 -25.02 17.64
CA PHE A 76 -0.57 -25.67 18.09
C PHE A 76 0.60 -24.68 18.17
N PHE A 77 0.87 -23.94 17.10
CA PHE A 77 2.01 -23.02 17.06
C PHE A 77 1.78 -21.71 17.83
N LYS A 78 0.55 -21.22 17.94
CA LYS A 78 0.25 -19.94 18.60
C LYS A 78 -0.11 -20.08 20.09
N LEU A 79 -0.75 -21.18 20.50
CA LEU A 79 -1.25 -21.37 21.85
C LEU A 79 -0.39 -22.34 22.68
N SER A 80 0.50 -23.11 22.08
CA SER A 80 1.41 -23.99 22.82
C SER A 80 2.26 -23.21 23.81
N GLN A 81 2.36 -23.69 25.04
CA GLN A 81 3.26 -23.13 26.07
C GLN A 81 4.73 -23.22 25.65
N ARG A 82 5.09 -24.21 24.84
CA ARG A 82 6.45 -24.43 24.30
C ARG A 82 6.64 -23.85 22.89
N ARG A 83 5.81 -22.89 22.48
CA ARG A 83 5.87 -22.28 21.14
C ARG A 83 7.23 -21.72 20.76
N HIS A 84 8.04 -21.34 21.74
CA HIS A 84 9.42 -20.84 21.53
C HIS A 84 10.42 -21.93 21.19
N GLU A 85 10.10 -23.21 21.45
CA GLU A 85 10.92 -24.37 21.09
C GLU A 85 10.69 -24.83 19.64
N TYR A 86 9.59 -24.37 19.01
CA TYR A 86 9.21 -24.76 17.67
C TYR A 86 9.32 -23.59 16.70
N ARG A 87 9.72 -23.90 15.48
CA ARG A 87 9.65 -22.96 14.38
C ARG A 87 8.19 -22.72 14.01
N ASP A 88 7.76 -21.46 14.04
CA ASP A 88 6.38 -21.08 13.70
C ASP A 88 6.19 -21.15 12.18
N ILE A 89 5.55 -22.20 11.69
CA ILE A 89 5.32 -22.40 10.25
C ILE A 89 4.52 -21.27 9.59
N PHE A 90 3.74 -20.48 10.37
CA PHE A 90 3.01 -19.32 9.84
C PHE A 90 3.89 -18.08 9.70
N LYS A 91 5.15 -18.14 10.18
CA LYS A 91 6.18 -17.10 9.98
C LYS A 91 7.23 -17.52 8.95
N GLU A 92 7.28 -18.80 8.59
CA GLU A 92 8.20 -19.30 7.60
C GLU A 92 7.64 -19.08 6.20
N GLU A 93 8.49 -18.61 5.31
CA GLU A 93 8.20 -18.53 3.89
C GLU A 93 8.32 -19.91 3.26
N ILE A 94 7.25 -20.71 3.35
CA ILE A 94 7.24 -22.06 2.79
C ILE A 94 6.97 -21.97 1.29
N THR A 95 8.01 -22.11 0.50
CA THR A 95 7.91 -22.23 -0.96
C THR A 95 7.51 -23.66 -1.35
N LEU A 96 6.21 -23.96 -1.24
CA LEU A 96 5.67 -25.30 -1.44
C LEU A 96 6.04 -25.93 -2.79
N HIS A 97 6.13 -25.13 -3.86
CA HIS A 97 6.49 -25.57 -5.20
C HIS A 97 7.97 -26.03 -5.32
N ARG A 98 8.81 -25.67 -4.35
CA ARG A 98 10.23 -26.08 -4.30
C ARG A 98 10.47 -27.34 -3.49
N ILE A 99 9.43 -27.88 -2.84
CA ILE A 99 9.53 -29.14 -2.12
C ILE A 99 9.61 -30.28 -3.17
N PRO A 100 10.68 -31.11 -3.18
CA PRO A 100 10.88 -32.12 -4.22
C PRO A 100 9.68 -33.04 -4.41
N ALA A 101 9.02 -33.47 -3.33
CA ALA A 101 7.86 -34.34 -3.36
C ALA A 101 6.61 -33.70 -3.98
N LEU A 102 6.54 -32.39 -4.04
CA LEU A 102 5.39 -31.63 -4.58
C LEU A 102 5.68 -31.00 -5.94
N LYS A 103 6.94 -31.07 -6.39
CA LYS A 103 7.39 -30.41 -7.62
C LYS A 103 6.58 -30.83 -8.85
N ASP A 104 6.37 -32.11 -9.05
CA ASP A 104 5.67 -32.64 -10.23
C ASP A 104 4.18 -32.22 -10.26
N ILE A 105 3.63 -31.91 -9.09
CA ILE A 105 2.23 -31.48 -8.95
C ILE A 105 2.13 -29.96 -9.09
N LEU A 106 2.99 -29.21 -8.40
CA LEU A 106 2.88 -27.75 -8.22
C LEU A 106 3.60 -26.93 -9.29
N CYS A 107 4.61 -27.51 -9.98
CA CYS A 107 5.36 -26.81 -11.03
C CYS A 107 4.62 -26.76 -12.38
N LYS A 108 3.29 -26.79 -12.36
CA LYS A 108 2.48 -26.49 -13.54
C LYS A 108 2.25 -24.99 -13.65
N PRO A 109 2.36 -24.38 -14.85
CA PRO A 109 2.27 -22.92 -15.01
C PRO A 109 1.04 -22.29 -14.34
N GLU A 110 -0.13 -22.96 -14.44
CA GLU A 110 -1.40 -22.47 -13.89
C GLU A 110 -1.38 -22.46 -12.34
N LEU A 111 -0.79 -23.48 -11.74
CA LEU A 111 -0.66 -23.57 -10.27
C LEU A 111 0.40 -22.61 -9.76
N LEU A 112 1.53 -22.50 -10.45
CA LEU A 112 2.57 -21.51 -10.13
C LEU A 112 2.00 -20.09 -10.21
N ALA A 113 1.20 -19.76 -11.23
CA ALA A 113 0.54 -18.47 -11.35
C ALA A 113 -0.39 -18.21 -10.14
N THR A 114 -1.14 -19.23 -9.70
CA THR A 114 -2.01 -19.11 -8.52
C THR A 114 -1.21 -18.85 -7.24
N ILE A 115 -0.08 -19.53 -7.06
CA ILE A 115 0.82 -19.34 -5.91
C ILE A 115 1.48 -17.96 -5.96
N ALA A 116 1.96 -17.54 -7.13
CA ALA A 116 2.55 -16.22 -7.33
C ALA A 116 1.54 -15.11 -7.05
N ASP A 117 0.30 -15.26 -7.52
CA ASP A 117 -0.80 -14.34 -7.27
C ASP A 117 -1.19 -14.25 -5.81
N PHE A 118 -1.07 -15.34 -5.07
CA PHE A 118 -1.26 -15.32 -3.62
C PHE A 118 -0.19 -14.45 -2.96
N HIS A 119 1.09 -14.64 -3.26
CA HIS A 119 2.19 -13.81 -2.74
C HIS A 119 2.03 -12.35 -3.18
N PHE A 120 1.67 -12.11 -4.43
CA PHE A 120 1.41 -10.77 -4.96
C PHE A 120 0.33 -10.02 -4.17
N ARG A 121 -0.80 -10.68 -3.89
CA ARG A 121 -1.92 -10.10 -3.09
C ARG A 121 -1.55 -9.88 -1.62
N LYS A 122 -0.62 -10.68 -1.09
CA LYS A 122 -0.12 -10.55 0.29
C LYS A 122 1.03 -9.55 0.42
N GLU A 123 1.34 -8.82 -0.65
CA GLU A 123 2.41 -7.83 -0.69
C GLU A 123 3.81 -8.42 -0.41
N HIS A 124 4.04 -9.65 -0.87
CA HIS A 124 5.35 -10.31 -0.89
C HIS A 124 5.94 -10.29 -2.31
N PRO A 125 6.48 -9.15 -2.77
CA PRO A 125 6.87 -8.98 -4.17
C PRO A 125 8.09 -9.83 -4.56
N ALA A 126 9.01 -10.11 -3.64
CA ALA A 126 10.20 -10.89 -3.92
C ALA A 126 9.85 -12.36 -4.24
N GLU A 127 8.96 -12.96 -3.44
CA GLU A 127 8.48 -14.33 -3.62
C GLU A 127 7.65 -14.45 -4.89
N ALA A 128 6.70 -13.53 -5.09
CA ALA A 128 5.89 -13.48 -6.30
C ALA A 128 6.79 -13.37 -7.55
N LEU A 129 7.78 -12.48 -7.52
CA LEU A 129 8.73 -12.28 -8.61
C LEU A 129 9.51 -13.55 -8.94
N SER A 130 9.96 -14.30 -7.92
CA SER A 130 10.71 -15.53 -8.15
C SER A 130 9.88 -16.56 -8.92
N ILE A 131 8.60 -16.69 -8.59
CA ILE A 131 7.69 -17.65 -9.23
C ILE A 131 7.29 -17.16 -10.64
N TYR A 132 6.99 -15.86 -10.82
CA TYR A 132 6.71 -15.33 -12.16
C TYR A 132 7.89 -15.49 -13.11
N LYS A 133 9.14 -15.42 -12.63
CA LYS A 133 10.33 -15.74 -13.43
C LYS A 133 10.34 -17.20 -13.84
N GLU A 134 10.05 -18.15 -12.93
CA GLU A 134 9.96 -19.58 -13.27
C GLU A 134 8.93 -19.83 -14.39
N ILE A 135 7.75 -19.17 -14.33
CA ILE A 135 6.73 -19.26 -15.39
C ILE A 135 7.24 -18.67 -16.71
N THR A 136 7.98 -17.56 -16.65
CA THR A 136 8.58 -16.94 -17.82
C THR A 136 9.63 -17.85 -18.47
N ASP A 137 10.45 -18.50 -17.67
CA ASP A 137 11.49 -19.46 -18.13
C ASP A 137 10.85 -20.71 -18.80
N MET A 138 9.62 -21.04 -18.41
CA MET A 138 8.83 -22.10 -19.06
C MET A 138 8.15 -21.64 -20.37
N ASN A 139 8.31 -20.39 -20.78
CA ASN A 139 7.63 -19.77 -21.92
C ASN A 139 6.09 -19.73 -21.84
N HIS A 140 5.56 -19.69 -20.63
CA HIS A 140 4.11 -19.60 -20.37
C HIS A 140 3.66 -18.23 -19.84
N ALA A 141 4.52 -17.22 -19.90
CA ALA A 141 4.19 -15.87 -19.44
C ALA A 141 3.32 -15.14 -20.47
N ASP A 142 2.18 -14.69 -20.05
CA ASP A 142 1.27 -13.79 -20.77
C ASP A 142 1.49 -12.31 -20.40
N ALA A 143 0.68 -11.43 -20.97
CA ALA A 143 0.75 -10.00 -20.66
C ALA A 143 0.52 -9.69 -19.16
N GLU A 144 -0.37 -10.44 -18.51
CA GLU A 144 -0.71 -10.23 -17.09
C GLU A 144 0.46 -10.63 -16.19
N ILE A 145 1.12 -11.75 -16.46
CA ILE A 145 2.32 -12.19 -15.75
C ILE A 145 3.44 -11.17 -15.88
N PHE A 146 3.68 -10.64 -17.09
CA PHE A 146 4.67 -9.58 -17.27
C PHE A 146 4.29 -8.27 -16.57
N GLN A 147 3.01 -7.90 -16.51
CA GLN A 147 2.53 -6.75 -15.75
C GLN A 147 2.81 -6.91 -14.25
N LYS A 148 2.46 -8.07 -13.68
CA LYS A 148 2.70 -8.40 -12.27
C LYS A 148 4.19 -8.49 -11.94
N THR A 149 4.99 -9.07 -12.84
CA THR A 149 6.46 -9.08 -12.75
C THR A 149 7.01 -7.66 -12.69
N GLY A 150 6.60 -6.80 -13.62
CA GLY A 150 6.99 -5.40 -13.62
C GLY A 150 6.61 -4.68 -12.34
N TYR A 151 5.43 -4.94 -11.80
CA TYR A 151 4.98 -4.34 -10.54
C TYR A 151 5.81 -4.80 -9.34
N CYS A 152 6.12 -6.10 -9.23
CA CYS A 152 7.00 -6.62 -8.19
C CYS A 152 8.39 -5.97 -8.27
N LEU A 153 8.98 -5.90 -9.47
CA LEU A 153 10.27 -5.22 -9.71
C LEU A 153 10.23 -3.74 -9.34
N GLN A 154 9.12 -3.06 -9.65
CA GLN A 154 8.92 -1.66 -9.27
C GLN A 154 8.85 -1.47 -7.75
N LYS A 155 8.19 -2.37 -7.02
CA LYS A 155 8.17 -2.37 -5.54
C LYS A 155 9.55 -2.60 -4.95
N GLU A 156 10.36 -3.45 -5.57
CA GLU A 156 11.77 -3.70 -5.26
C GLU A 156 12.70 -2.54 -5.68
N LYS A 157 12.16 -1.44 -6.25
CA LYS A 157 12.90 -0.30 -6.80
C LYS A 157 13.85 -0.66 -7.96
N ARG A 158 13.66 -1.79 -8.58
CA ARG A 158 14.42 -2.27 -9.76
C ARG A 158 13.78 -1.75 -11.05
N TYR A 159 13.75 -0.41 -11.19
CA TYR A 159 12.94 0.27 -12.20
C TYR A 159 13.34 -0.07 -13.65
N LYS A 160 14.63 -0.28 -13.93
CA LYS A 160 15.09 -0.66 -15.28
C LYS A 160 14.53 -2.01 -15.71
N GLU A 161 14.60 -3.00 -14.83
CA GLU A 161 14.05 -4.33 -15.12
C GLU A 161 12.51 -4.31 -15.16
N ALA A 162 11.88 -3.47 -14.35
CA ALA A 162 10.43 -3.27 -14.41
C ALA A 162 9.99 -2.73 -15.79
N ILE A 163 10.72 -1.78 -16.35
CA ILE A 163 10.46 -1.24 -17.69
C ILE A 163 10.53 -2.36 -18.74
N GLU A 164 11.52 -3.24 -18.68
CA GLU A 164 11.64 -4.37 -19.61
C GLU A 164 10.43 -5.31 -19.51
N ALA A 165 9.99 -5.63 -18.29
CA ALA A 165 8.81 -6.46 -18.07
C ALA A 165 7.53 -5.78 -18.60
N TYR A 166 7.34 -4.50 -18.31
CA TYR A 166 6.18 -3.74 -18.81
C TYR A 166 6.19 -3.58 -20.34
N ARG A 167 7.36 -3.42 -20.98
CA ARG A 167 7.46 -3.41 -22.43
C ARG A 167 7.05 -4.74 -23.05
N LYS A 168 7.45 -5.87 -22.45
CA LYS A 168 6.98 -7.20 -22.89
C LYS A 168 5.46 -7.32 -22.75
N ALA A 169 4.90 -6.83 -21.65
CA ALA A 169 3.46 -6.80 -21.44
C ALA A 169 2.74 -5.93 -22.49
N ASP A 170 3.30 -4.76 -22.85
CA ASP A 170 2.73 -3.83 -23.83
C ASP A 170 2.78 -4.41 -25.25
N VAL A 171 3.82 -5.17 -25.58
CA VAL A 171 3.90 -5.90 -26.87
C VAL A 171 2.80 -6.96 -26.98
N LEU A 172 2.52 -7.70 -25.91
CA LEU A 172 1.50 -8.76 -25.88
C LEU A 172 0.09 -8.20 -25.80
N LYS A 173 -0.11 -7.11 -25.08
CA LYS A 173 -1.39 -6.41 -24.92
C LYS A 173 -1.18 -4.90 -25.03
N PRO A 174 -1.16 -4.37 -26.28
CA PRO A 174 -0.96 -2.95 -26.50
C PRO A 174 -2.04 -2.09 -25.86
N ASP A 175 -1.67 -0.84 -25.59
CA ASP A 175 -2.58 0.21 -25.11
C ASP A 175 -3.32 -0.13 -23.82
N HIS A 176 -2.70 -0.92 -22.95
CA HIS A 176 -3.24 -1.17 -21.63
C HIS A 176 -2.85 -0.03 -20.67
N VAL A 177 -3.80 0.83 -20.33
CA VAL A 177 -3.57 2.08 -19.55
C VAL A 177 -2.80 1.86 -18.26
N TRP A 178 -3.09 0.77 -17.54
CA TRP A 178 -2.37 0.43 -16.31
C TRP A 178 -0.87 0.23 -16.59
N THR A 179 -0.52 -0.52 -17.65
CA THR A 179 0.88 -0.77 -18.05
C THR A 179 1.58 0.53 -18.43
N ILE A 180 0.94 1.36 -19.26
CA ILE A 180 1.45 2.67 -19.68
C ILE A 180 1.75 3.58 -18.48
N ARG A 181 0.83 3.64 -17.50
CA ARG A 181 1.03 4.43 -16.27
C ARG A 181 2.20 3.93 -15.44
N HIS A 182 2.39 2.62 -15.34
CA HIS A 182 3.50 2.04 -14.59
C HIS A 182 4.83 2.22 -15.31
N LEU A 183 4.88 2.14 -16.65
CA LEU A 183 6.02 2.54 -17.45
C LEU A 183 6.42 3.99 -17.17
N ALA A 184 5.47 4.91 -17.25
CA ALA A 184 5.68 6.31 -16.92
C ALA A 184 6.23 6.50 -15.51
N THR A 185 5.68 5.77 -14.54
CA THR A 185 6.13 5.85 -13.14
C THR A 185 7.57 5.37 -12.99
N CYS A 186 7.96 4.28 -13.66
CA CYS A 186 9.33 3.78 -13.63
C CYS A 186 10.32 4.78 -14.26
N HIS A 187 9.98 5.37 -15.41
CA HIS A 187 10.80 6.42 -16.05
C HIS A 187 10.94 7.64 -15.13
N ARG A 188 9.86 8.08 -14.49
CA ARG A 188 9.90 9.18 -13.52
C ARG A 188 10.82 8.88 -12.33
N GLN A 189 10.81 7.66 -11.81
CA GLN A 189 11.70 7.25 -10.70
C GLN A 189 13.18 7.22 -11.12
N LEU A 190 13.44 6.96 -12.40
CA LEU A 190 14.79 7.06 -12.98
C LEU A 190 15.17 8.50 -13.38
N ARG A 191 14.34 9.50 -13.07
CA ARG A 191 14.47 10.91 -13.43
C ARG A 191 14.44 11.17 -14.95
N ASP A 192 13.97 10.21 -15.73
CA ASP A 192 13.69 10.38 -17.16
C ASP A 192 12.28 11.00 -17.32
N PHE A 193 12.19 12.29 -16.97
CA PHE A 193 10.91 13.01 -16.93
C PHE A 193 10.33 13.23 -18.32
N ALA A 194 11.16 13.29 -19.36
CA ALA A 194 10.70 13.47 -20.73
C ALA A 194 9.90 12.25 -21.19
N THR A 195 10.47 11.06 -21.11
CA THR A 195 9.79 9.82 -21.46
C THR A 195 8.59 9.54 -20.55
N ALA A 196 8.72 9.81 -19.26
CA ALA A 196 7.60 9.68 -18.32
C ALA A 196 6.40 10.55 -18.73
N LEU A 197 6.66 11.80 -19.14
CA LEU A 197 5.64 12.73 -19.59
C LEU A 197 4.91 12.22 -20.85
N GLU A 198 5.62 11.65 -21.81
CA GLU A 198 5.02 11.07 -23.02
C GLU A 198 4.03 9.94 -22.66
N TYR A 199 4.47 9.00 -21.80
CA TYR A 199 3.61 7.91 -21.36
C TYR A 199 2.42 8.39 -20.51
N TYR A 200 2.60 9.37 -19.61
CA TYR A 200 1.48 9.92 -18.83
C TYR A 200 0.47 10.65 -19.71
N ARG A 201 0.91 11.41 -20.73
CA ARG A 201 0.01 12.06 -21.70
C ARG A 201 -0.75 11.03 -22.55
N LYS A 202 -0.09 9.94 -22.96
CA LYS A 202 -0.77 8.81 -23.62
C LYS A 202 -1.84 8.21 -22.69
N ALA A 203 -1.54 8.01 -21.44
CA ALA A 203 -2.52 7.51 -20.46
C ALA A 203 -3.68 8.50 -20.22
N GLU A 204 -3.40 9.81 -20.19
CA GLU A 204 -4.42 10.85 -20.03
C GLU A 204 -5.37 10.90 -21.24
N ALA A 205 -4.84 10.77 -22.47
CA ALA A 205 -5.67 10.70 -23.67
C ALA A 205 -6.64 9.51 -23.65
N MET A 206 -6.25 8.40 -23.02
CA MET A 206 -7.08 7.19 -22.89
C MET A 206 -8.05 7.24 -21.72
N GLN A 207 -7.73 7.98 -20.65
CA GLN A 207 -8.54 8.14 -19.44
C GLN A 207 -8.55 9.60 -18.97
N PRO A 208 -9.25 10.51 -19.67
CA PRO A 208 -9.25 11.95 -19.36
C PRO A 208 -9.81 12.28 -17.98
N GLU A 209 -10.71 11.44 -17.45
CA GLU A 209 -11.34 11.58 -16.14
C GLU A 209 -10.45 11.12 -14.96
N ASN A 210 -9.29 10.56 -15.24
CA ASN A 210 -8.39 10.06 -14.19
C ASN A 210 -7.69 11.23 -13.48
N ARG A 211 -8.19 11.59 -12.30
CA ARG A 211 -7.71 12.73 -11.50
C ARG A 211 -6.25 12.68 -11.08
N ASN A 212 -5.63 11.49 -11.09
CA ASN A 212 -4.23 11.35 -10.71
C ASN A 212 -3.25 11.78 -11.83
N LEU A 213 -3.68 11.70 -13.10
CA LEU A 213 -2.81 11.98 -14.23
C LEU A 213 -2.37 13.45 -14.32
N PRO A 214 -3.25 14.45 -14.16
CA PRO A 214 -2.82 15.85 -14.14
C PRO A 214 -1.73 16.13 -13.11
N PHE A 215 -1.82 15.53 -11.91
CA PHE A 215 -0.78 15.69 -10.89
C PHE A 215 0.55 15.08 -11.32
N LEU A 216 0.54 13.88 -11.88
CA LEU A 216 1.76 13.18 -12.31
C LEU A 216 2.44 13.90 -13.49
N ILE A 217 1.63 14.39 -14.43
CA ILE A 217 2.10 15.21 -15.56
C ILE A 217 2.70 16.52 -15.05
N GLY A 218 1.96 17.25 -14.21
CA GLY A 218 2.41 18.50 -13.63
C GLY A 218 3.70 18.33 -12.82
N SER A 219 3.82 17.24 -12.07
CA SER A 219 5.04 16.93 -11.32
C SER A 219 6.23 16.69 -12.24
N CYS A 220 6.07 15.96 -13.35
CA CYS A 220 7.15 15.77 -14.33
C CYS A 220 7.56 17.09 -15.02
N LEU A 221 6.60 17.96 -15.30
CA LEU A 221 6.85 19.28 -15.86
C LEU A 221 7.59 20.20 -14.87
N ALA A 222 7.20 20.18 -13.60
CA ALA A 222 7.87 20.95 -12.55
C ALA A 222 9.32 20.53 -12.34
N GLU A 223 9.62 19.22 -12.39
CA GLU A 223 11.01 18.71 -12.35
C GLU A 223 11.84 19.11 -13.58
N GLN A 224 11.19 19.47 -14.69
CA GLN A 224 11.82 20.04 -15.87
C GLN A 224 11.85 21.58 -15.87
N GLU A 225 11.52 22.21 -14.74
CA GLU A 225 11.41 23.66 -14.58
C GLU A 225 10.36 24.33 -15.50
N ARG A 226 9.45 23.56 -16.10
CA ARG A 226 8.36 24.02 -16.97
C ARG A 226 7.15 24.40 -16.11
N TYR A 227 7.33 25.35 -15.20
CA TYR A 227 6.37 25.66 -14.13
C TYR A 227 5.02 26.15 -14.65
N GLU A 228 4.98 26.93 -15.74
CA GLU A 228 3.75 27.43 -16.33
C GLU A 228 2.84 26.30 -16.82
N GLU A 229 3.43 25.31 -17.49
CA GLU A 229 2.69 24.15 -17.97
C GLU A 229 2.29 23.22 -16.79
N ALA A 230 3.15 23.11 -15.79
CA ALA A 230 2.84 22.38 -14.57
C ALA A 230 1.64 22.99 -13.84
N LEU A 231 1.59 24.33 -13.73
CA LEU A 231 0.47 25.05 -13.15
C LEU A 231 -0.85 24.76 -13.86
N GLN A 232 -0.87 24.69 -15.19
CA GLN A 232 -2.07 24.33 -15.94
C GLN A 232 -2.61 22.95 -15.54
N CYS A 233 -1.70 21.98 -15.38
CA CYS A 233 -2.07 20.63 -14.94
C CYS A 233 -2.61 20.62 -13.50
N PHE A 234 -1.99 21.37 -12.58
CA PHE A 234 -2.43 21.44 -11.20
C PHE A 234 -3.75 22.21 -11.03
N PHE A 235 -3.98 23.26 -11.83
CA PHE A 235 -5.28 23.94 -11.87
C PHE A 235 -6.38 23.03 -12.42
N LYS A 236 -6.07 22.21 -13.43
CA LYS A 236 -7.01 21.19 -13.92
C LYS A 236 -7.39 20.23 -12.77
N LEU A 237 -6.41 19.78 -11.96
CA LEU A 237 -6.69 18.92 -10.81
C LEU A 237 -7.52 19.65 -9.75
N ASP A 238 -7.20 20.91 -9.41
CA ASP A 238 -7.94 21.73 -8.45
C ASP A 238 -9.40 21.89 -8.87
N PHE A 239 -9.64 22.03 -10.19
CA PHE A 239 -10.99 22.09 -10.75
C PHE A 239 -11.73 20.74 -10.71
N MET A 240 -11.03 19.63 -10.91
CA MET A 240 -11.62 18.27 -10.92
C MET A 240 -11.93 17.74 -9.51
N GLU A 241 -11.27 18.26 -8.49
CA GLU A 241 -11.35 17.76 -7.12
C GLU A 241 -11.40 18.93 -6.14
N ASN A 242 -12.57 19.09 -5.48
CA ASN A 242 -12.75 20.14 -4.48
C ASN A 242 -11.81 19.93 -3.28
N ASP A 243 -11.27 21.04 -2.76
CA ASP A 243 -10.39 21.06 -1.58
C ASP A 243 -9.17 20.13 -1.67
N CYS A 244 -8.61 20.01 -2.88
CA CYS A 244 -7.44 19.19 -3.14
C CYS A 244 -6.17 19.83 -2.60
N ILE A 245 -5.84 19.59 -1.33
CA ILE A 245 -4.63 20.12 -0.66
C ILE A 245 -3.36 19.79 -1.45
N LYS A 246 -3.32 18.60 -2.07
CA LYS A 246 -2.19 18.17 -2.90
C LYS A 246 -1.99 19.08 -4.12
N ALA A 247 -3.09 19.47 -4.80
CA ALA A 247 -3.05 20.43 -5.90
C ALA A 247 -2.62 21.81 -5.39
N TRP A 248 -3.19 22.28 -4.27
CA TRP A 248 -2.84 23.58 -3.70
C TRP A 248 -1.37 23.71 -3.32
N ARG A 249 -0.77 22.66 -2.71
CA ARG A 249 0.67 22.63 -2.43
C ARG A 249 1.50 22.76 -3.70
N ALA A 250 1.12 22.00 -4.75
CA ALA A 250 1.82 22.04 -6.03
C ALA A 250 1.67 23.38 -6.74
N ILE A 251 0.46 23.96 -6.73
CA ILE A 251 0.20 25.32 -7.28
C ILE A 251 0.99 26.37 -6.50
N GLY A 252 0.92 26.31 -5.16
CA GLY A 252 1.65 27.22 -4.29
C GLY A 252 3.15 27.21 -4.58
N TRP A 253 3.74 26.03 -4.62
CA TRP A 253 5.16 25.86 -4.92
C TRP A 253 5.54 26.33 -6.33
N CYS A 254 4.84 25.86 -7.37
CA CYS A 254 5.15 26.28 -8.74
C CYS A 254 4.95 27.78 -8.95
N SER A 255 3.93 28.38 -8.31
CA SER A 255 3.71 29.84 -8.35
C SER A 255 4.86 30.58 -7.66
N PHE A 256 5.32 30.07 -6.53
CA PHE A 256 6.42 30.64 -5.75
C PHE A 256 7.72 30.65 -6.56
N VAL A 257 8.14 29.51 -7.13
CA VAL A 257 9.37 29.41 -7.91
C VAL A 257 9.29 30.17 -9.24
N SER A 258 8.09 30.46 -9.72
CA SER A 258 7.84 31.30 -10.92
C SER A 258 7.76 32.81 -10.58
N GLY A 259 8.02 33.21 -9.34
CA GLY A 259 7.95 34.62 -8.92
C GLY A 259 6.53 35.17 -8.74
N LYS A 260 5.50 34.33 -8.77
CA LYS A 260 4.08 34.72 -8.59
C LYS A 260 3.69 34.62 -7.10
N PHE A 261 4.33 35.45 -6.27
CA PHE A 261 4.26 35.32 -4.81
C PHE A 261 2.86 35.53 -4.23
N GLU A 262 2.07 36.46 -4.79
CA GLU A 262 0.67 36.66 -4.37
C GLU A 262 -0.21 35.44 -4.66
N GLN A 263 0.02 34.80 -5.79
CA GLN A 263 -0.69 33.57 -6.14
C GLN A 263 -0.28 32.44 -5.20
N ALA A 264 1.02 32.27 -4.94
CA ALA A 264 1.54 31.29 -4.00
C ALA A 264 0.92 31.48 -2.61
N MET A 265 0.94 32.72 -2.07
CA MET A 265 0.35 33.06 -0.78
C MET A 265 -1.14 32.76 -0.73
N ARG A 266 -1.90 33.03 -1.82
CA ARG A 266 -3.34 32.71 -1.89
C ARG A 266 -3.61 31.22 -1.68
N TYR A 267 -2.80 30.35 -2.33
CA TYR A 267 -2.96 28.91 -2.19
C TYR A 267 -2.45 28.39 -0.85
N TYR A 268 -1.34 28.92 -0.33
CA TYR A 268 -0.88 28.58 1.01
C TYR A 268 -1.91 28.99 2.08
N ASN A 269 -2.56 30.14 1.97
CA ASN A 269 -3.62 30.53 2.90
C ASN A 269 -4.80 29.57 2.92
N LYS A 270 -5.18 28.97 1.77
CA LYS A 270 -6.18 27.90 1.73
C LYS A 270 -5.73 26.66 2.54
N ILE A 271 -4.46 26.28 2.41
CA ILE A 271 -3.89 25.14 3.14
C ILE A 271 -3.83 25.43 4.64
N LEU A 272 -3.37 26.65 5.01
CA LEU A 272 -3.24 27.07 6.40
C LEU A 272 -4.58 27.12 7.16
N ALA A 273 -5.70 27.25 6.44
CA ALA A 273 -7.04 27.24 7.02
C ALA A 273 -7.56 25.81 7.34
N LEU A 274 -6.87 24.76 6.88
CA LEU A 274 -7.28 23.36 7.06
C LEU A 274 -6.37 22.62 8.04
N LYS A 275 -5.51 21.75 7.49
CA LYS A 275 -4.52 20.96 8.24
C LYS A 275 -3.12 21.18 7.65
N PRO A 276 -2.49 22.30 7.96
CA PRO A 276 -1.16 22.59 7.46
C PRO A 276 -0.08 21.70 8.12
N LEU A 277 0.97 21.45 7.37
CA LEU A 277 2.21 20.84 7.85
C LEU A 277 3.24 21.94 8.15
N SER A 278 4.30 21.62 8.88
CA SER A 278 5.44 22.54 9.11
C SER A 278 5.99 23.11 7.80
N THR A 279 6.09 22.28 6.75
CA THR A 279 6.53 22.71 5.41
C THR A 279 5.55 23.68 4.73
N ASP A 280 4.25 23.60 5.01
CA ASP A 280 3.28 24.55 4.46
C ASP A 280 3.45 25.94 5.08
N TYR A 281 3.72 26.00 6.39
CA TYR A 281 4.05 27.26 7.09
C TYR A 281 5.37 27.83 6.59
N LEU A 282 6.41 27.01 6.41
CA LEU A 282 7.71 27.42 5.89
C LEU A 282 7.56 28.06 4.51
N ASN A 283 6.90 27.38 3.57
CA ASN A 283 6.70 27.85 2.20
C ASN A 283 5.84 29.14 2.15
N ALA A 284 4.81 29.22 3.01
CA ALA A 284 4.02 30.45 3.16
C ALA A 284 4.87 31.59 3.74
N GLY A 285 5.79 31.31 4.67
CA GLY A 285 6.76 32.24 5.21
C GLY A 285 7.70 32.79 4.14
N HIS A 286 8.22 31.91 3.26
CA HIS A 286 9.04 32.33 2.12
C HIS A 286 8.26 33.23 1.16
N ALA A 287 7.00 32.92 0.87
CA ALA A 287 6.15 33.77 0.02
C ALA A 287 5.89 35.12 0.67
N ALA A 288 5.62 35.17 1.99
CA ALA A 288 5.43 36.42 2.72
C ALA A 288 6.68 37.29 2.74
N LEU A 289 7.85 36.66 2.90
CA LEU A 289 9.16 37.31 2.87
C LEU A 289 9.38 38.02 1.52
N LEU A 290 9.18 37.33 0.42
CA LEU A 290 9.38 37.88 -0.93
C LEU A 290 8.31 38.90 -1.34
N LEU A 291 7.17 38.93 -0.63
CA LEU A 291 6.18 40.01 -0.72
C LEU A 291 6.57 41.23 0.16
N GLY A 292 7.70 41.18 0.87
CA GLY A 292 8.16 42.27 1.75
C GLY A 292 7.45 42.31 3.10
N ASN A 293 6.64 41.31 3.46
CA ASN A 293 5.92 41.24 4.71
C ASN A 293 6.70 40.45 5.75
N MET A 294 7.71 41.09 6.37
CA MET A 294 8.62 40.49 7.34
C MET A 294 7.91 40.01 8.61
N GLU A 295 6.91 40.76 9.07
CA GLU A 295 6.14 40.41 10.27
C GLU A 295 5.37 39.09 10.05
N LYS A 296 4.70 38.98 8.91
CA LYS A 296 3.98 37.74 8.54
C LYS A 296 4.93 36.56 8.29
N ALA A 297 6.11 36.81 7.71
CA ALA A 297 7.11 35.79 7.51
C ALA A 297 7.61 35.23 8.85
N ALA A 298 7.92 36.11 9.81
CA ALA A 298 8.35 35.72 11.17
C ALA A 298 7.26 34.92 11.90
N GLU A 299 5.99 35.35 11.83
CA GLU A 299 4.85 34.59 12.41
C GLU A 299 4.77 33.17 11.82
N LEU A 300 4.92 33.05 10.51
CA LEU A 300 4.80 31.78 9.81
C LEU A 300 5.99 30.86 10.09
N TYR A 301 7.21 31.40 10.17
CA TYR A 301 8.40 30.62 10.53
C TYR A 301 8.34 30.14 11.99
N GLY A 302 7.83 30.97 12.91
CA GLY A 302 7.59 30.55 14.30
C GLY A 302 6.58 29.38 14.38
N LYS A 303 5.51 29.42 13.56
CA LYS A 303 4.56 28.30 13.44
C LYS A 303 5.21 27.06 12.82
N ALA A 304 6.03 27.22 11.76
CA ALA A 304 6.75 26.12 11.14
C ALA A 304 7.68 25.44 12.16
N THR A 305 8.38 26.22 13.00
CA THR A 305 9.24 25.72 14.08
C THR A 305 8.45 24.96 15.13
N SER A 306 7.30 25.49 15.56
CA SER A 306 6.44 24.82 16.53
C SER A 306 5.89 23.48 16.01
N GLU A 307 5.45 23.43 14.76
CA GLU A 307 4.90 22.24 14.12
C GLU A 307 5.99 21.21 13.72
N SER A 308 7.25 21.64 13.55
CA SER A 308 8.38 20.73 13.27
C SER A 308 8.90 20.02 14.52
N GLY A 309 8.47 20.45 15.71
CA GLY A 309 8.85 19.90 17.00
C GLY A 309 10.09 20.50 17.62
N ASN A 310 11.03 21.02 16.83
CA ASN A 310 12.22 21.73 17.30
C ASN A 310 12.80 22.66 16.23
N ARG A 311 13.63 23.61 16.68
CA ARG A 311 14.29 24.61 15.82
C ARG A 311 15.28 23.95 14.83
N GLU A 312 15.94 22.89 15.23
CA GLU A 312 16.95 22.21 14.38
C GLU A 312 16.31 21.65 13.12
N THR A 313 15.18 20.96 13.25
CA THR A 313 14.41 20.45 12.10
C THR A 313 13.92 21.58 11.19
N PHE A 314 13.47 22.70 11.77
CA PHE A 314 13.11 23.88 10.97
C PHE A 314 14.31 24.39 10.17
N LEU A 315 15.47 24.54 10.81
CA LEU A 315 16.68 25.02 10.14
C LEU A 315 17.14 24.12 9.02
N GLU A 316 17.04 22.79 9.21
CA GLU A 316 17.32 21.82 8.12
C GLU A 316 16.37 21.97 6.93
N MET A 317 15.10 22.27 7.17
CA MET A 317 14.14 22.52 6.10
C MET A 317 14.45 23.84 5.39
N PHE A 318 14.69 24.90 6.14
CA PHE A 318 15.01 26.23 5.62
C PHE A 318 16.30 26.22 4.78
N ASP A 319 17.34 25.54 5.26
CA ASP A 319 18.64 25.47 4.57
C ASP A 319 18.55 24.75 3.19
N LYS A 320 17.57 23.85 3.00
CA LYS A 320 17.31 23.24 1.69
C LYS A 320 16.78 24.24 0.66
N ASP A 321 16.06 25.24 1.12
CA ASP A 321 15.41 26.22 0.25
C ASP A 321 16.27 27.51 0.07
N LYS A 322 17.41 27.61 0.77
CA LYS A 322 18.31 28.77 0.76
C LYS A 322 18.70 29.20 -0.66
N GLU A 323 19.20 28.27 -1.48
CA GLU A 323 19.66 28.58 -2.85
C GLU A 323 18.54 29.12 -3.73
N MET A 324 17.32 28.61 -3.52
CA MET A 324 16.16 29.06 -4.26
C MET A 324 15.74 30.47 -3.83
N LEU A 325 15.76 30.79 -2.51
CA LEU A 325 15.48 32.13 -2.02
C LEU A 325 16.46 33.17 -2.61
N ILE A 326 17.74 32.82 -2.69
CA ILE A 326 18.76 33.70 -3.31
C ILE A 326 18.45 33.91 -4.80
N LYS A 327 18.10 32.85 -5.54
CA LYS A 327 17.68 32.96 -6.95
C LYS A 327 16.46 33.85 -7.14
N LEU A 328 15.55 33.88 -6.20
CA LEU A 328 14.33 34.68 -6.21
C LEU A 328 14.53 36.12 -5.71
N GLY A 329 15.74 36.49 -5.32
CA GLY A 329 16.10 37.88 -5.03
C GLY A 329 16.37 38.20 -3.55
N VAL A 330 16.49 37.22 -2.67
CA VAL A 330 16.93 37.43 -1.29
C VAL A 330 18.47 37.60 -1.26
N ASP A 331 18.96 38.67 -0.63
CA ASP A 331 20.41 38.86 -0.46
C ASP A 331 20.97 37.73 0.45
N GLU A 332 22.05 37.10 0.01
CA GLU A 332 22.70 36.05 0.77
C GLU A 332 23.11 36.52 2.20
N LYS A 333 23.41 37.80 2.36
CA LYS A 333 23.76 38.40 3.66
C LYS A 333 22.59 38.45 4.63
N ASP A 334 21.38 38.51 4.13
CA ASP A 334 20.16 38.54 4.94
C ASP A 334 19.70 37.16 5.39
N ILE A 335 20.19 36.10 4.74
CA ILE A 335 19.78 34.72 5.06
C ILE A 335 19.96 34.35 6.54
N PRO A 336 21.12 34.68 7.21
CA PRO A 336 21.27 34.39 8.63
C PRO A 336 20.25 35.15 9.51
N LEU A 337 19.93 36.39 9.17
CA LEU A 337 18.94 37.17 9.87
C LEU A 337 17.52 36.61 9.70
N ILE A 338 17.16 36.24 8.47
CA ILE A 338 15.86 35.63 8.16
C ILE A 338 15.71 34.32 8.90
N ARG A 339 16.75 33.50 8.94
CA ARG A 339 16.81 32.22 9.66
C ARG A 339 16.59 32.40 11.19
N ASP A 340 16.96 33.54 11.72
CA ASP A 340 16.80 33.87 13.15
C ASP A 340 15.40 34.46 13.47
N LEU A 341 14.54 34.69 12.47
CA LEU A 341 13.14 35.10 12.68
C LEU A 341 12.25 33.97 13.26
N ALA A 342 12.71 32.72 13.29
CA ALA A 342 11.97 31.54 13.70
C ALA A 342 12.12 31.17 15.17
#